data_248addbf6eaa93fe6414c3bacd635228
#
_entry.id   248addbf6eaa93fe6414c3bacd635228
#
_cell.length_a   1.000
_cell.length_b   1.000
_cell.length_c   1.000
_cell.angle_alpha   90.00
_cell.angle_beta   90.00
_cell.angle_gamma   90.00
#
_symmetry.space_group_name_H-M   'P 1'
#
loop_
_entity.id
_entity.type
_entity.pdbx_description
1 polymer ?
#
loop_
_entity_poly.entity_id
_entity_poly.type
_entity_poly.pdbx_seq_one_letter_code
_entity_poly.pdbx_strand_id
1 'polypeptide(L)'
;AALSLGATAAGLEFYVGYPISPATTILIWMENNLWGEGRFVHQVASEIEAINAILGAGFAGKKSMTATAGPGFSLMSEGLGLAWMAEIPLVVVDVQRGGPATGLPTKSEQSDLYTCMHPAHGDIKMPVLAPGTVEECFYAGALSVNWAERYQGPVILLSEFGLAERGENIRRPELSD
;
A
#
# COMPACT_ATOMS: atom_id res chain seq x y z
N ALA A 1 6.40 -5.49 -8.29
CA ALA A 1 7.56 -6.24 -7.78
C ALA A 1 8.51 -5.34 -6.98
N ALA A 2 9.02 -4.23 -7.52
CA ALA A 2 10.03 -3.40 -6.83
C ALA A 2 9.53 -2.87 -5.47
N LEU A 3 8.32 -2.29 -5.43
CA LEU A 3 7.67 -1.82 -4.21
C LEU A 3 7.53 -2.95 -3.16
N SER A 4 7.04 -4.10 -3.60
CA SER A 4 6.85 -5.27 -2.72
C SER A 4 8.19 -5.75 -2.13
N LEU A 5 9.23 -5.78 -2.94
CA LEU A 5 10.59 -6.15 -2.51
C LEU A 5 11.12 -5.15 -1.47
N GLY A 6 10.94 -3.84 -1.70
CA GLY A 6 11.34 -2.80 -0.75
C GLY A 6 10.63 -2.91 0.60
N ALA A 7 9.30 -3.08 0.58
CA ALA A 7 8.53 -3.27 1.80
C ALA A 7 8.96 -4.53 2.58
N THR A 8 9.20 -5.63 1.85
CA THR A 8 9.71 -6.88 2.46
C THR A 8 11.10 -6.72 3.05
N ALA A 9 11.98 -5.97 2.38
CA ALA A 9 13.33 -5.67 2.87
C ALA A 9 13.31 -4.82 4.15
N ALA A 10 12.30 -3.95 4.32
CA ALA A 10 12.06 -3.18 5.55
C ALA A 10 11.37 -3.99 6.66
N GLY A 11 11.17 -5.29 6.44
CA GLY A 11 10.64 -6.19 7.45
C GLY A 11 9.12 -6.29 7.48
N LEU A 12 8.42 -6.05 6.37
CA LEU A 12 6.99 -6.31 6.27
C LEU A 12 6.67 -7.75 6.67
N GLU A 13 5.66 -7.93 7.52
CA GLU A 13 5.28 -9.23 8.08
C GLU A 13 3.89 -9.69 7.66
N PHE A 14 2.96 -8.74 7.48
CA PHE A 14 1.54 -9.04 7.29
C PHE A 14 1.01 -8.30 6.06
N TYR A 15 0.57 -9.05 5.06
CA TYR A 15 -0.06 -8.49 3.86
C TYR A 15 -1.43 -9.10 3.65
N VAL A 16 -2.42 -8.24 3.44
CA VAL A 16 -3.78 -8.67 3.08
C VAL A 16 -4.24 -7.84 1.89
N GLY A 17 -4.82 -8.49 0.89
CA GLY A 17 -5.29 -7.80 -0.31
C GLY A 17 -6.56 -8.38 -0.91
N TYR A 18 -7.40 -7.52 -1.46
CA TYR A 18 -8.46 -7.87 -2.38
C TYR A 18 -7.94 -7.69 -3.82
N PRO A 19 -8.11 -8.67 -4.72
CA PRO A 19 -7.60 -8.58 -6.08
C PRO A 19 -8.34 -7.52 -6.89
N ILE A 20 -7.63 -6.45 -7.23
CA ILE A 20 -8.11 -5.35 -8.06
C ILE A 20 -6.98 -4.87 -8.98
N SER A 21 -7.25 -4.73 -10.29
CA SER A 21 -6.25 -4.22 -11.24
C SER A 21 -5.98 -2.72 -11.02
N PRO A 22 -4.71 -2.27 -11.07
CA PRO A 22 -3.49 -3.05 -11.32
C PRO A 22 -2.81 -3.58 -10.03
N ALA A 23 -3.36 -3.35 -8.84
CA ALA A 23 -2.75 -3.71 -7.57
C ALA A 23 -2.61 -5.24 -7.34
N THR A 24 -3.35 -6.07 -8.10
CA THR A 24 -3.28 -7.54 -8.00
C THR A 24 -1.86 -8.09 -8.18
N THR A 25 -1.00 -7.41 -8.96
CA THR A 25 0.38 -7.82 -9.16
C THR A 25 1.20 -7.77 -7.86
N ILE A 26 0.84 -6.87 -6.92
CA ILE A 26 1.44 -6.79 -5.59
C ILE A 26 1.01 -8.02 -4.76
N LEU A 27 -0.28 -8.33 -4.73
CA LEU A 27 -0.80 -9.51 -4.03
C LEU A 27 -0.12 -10.79 -4.50
N ILE A 28 -0.08 -11.04 -5.80
CA ILE A 28 0.57 -12.22 -6.39
C ILE A 28 2.05 -12.27 -6.01
N TRP A 29 2.75 -11.12 -6.02
CA TRP A 29 4.15 -11.08 -5.61
C TRP A 29 4.31 -11.45 -4.14
N MET A 30 3.46 -10.92 -3.26
CA MET A 30 3.48 -11.21 -1.81
C MET A 30 3.21 -12.69 -1.53
N GLU A 31 2.21 -13.29 -2.17
CA GLU A 31 1.90 -14.72 -2.04
C GLU A 31 3.10 -15.61 -2.39
N ASN A 32 3.89 -15.22 -3.38
CA ASN A 32 5.04 -15.99 -3.82
C ASN A 32 6.34 -15.72 -3.04
N ASN A 33 6.45 -14.61 -2.31
CA ASN A 33 7.73 -14.16 -1.75
C ASN A 33 7.68 -13.77 -0.27
N LEU A 34 6.55 -13.37 0.28
CA LEU A 34 6.41 -13.00 1.69
C LEU A 34 5.97 -14.22 2.51
N TRP A 35 6.87 -15.16 2.72
CA TRP A 35 6.63 -16.36 3.49
C TRP A 35 7.74 -16.60 4.53
N GLY A 36 7.46 -17.43 5.53
CA GLY A 36 8.37 -17.72 6.64
C GLY A 36 7.70 -17.55 8.00
N GLU A 37 8.44 -17.84 9.05
CA GLU A 37 7.93 -17.71 10.42
C GLU A 37 7.56 -16.25 10.73
N GLY A 38 6.38 -16.07 11.32
CA GLY A 38 5.83 -14.75 11.66
C GLY A 38 5.30 -13.93 10.49
N ARG A 39 5.36 -14.43 9.25
CA ARG A 39 4.84 -13.77 8.04
C ARG A 39 3.50 -14.35 7.60
N PHE A 40 2.65 -13.48 7.07
CA PHE A 40 1.30 -13.85 6.67
C PHE A 40 0.86 -13.09 5.42
N VAL A 41 0.32 -13.81 4.45
CA VAL A 41 -0.33 -13.26 3.26
C VAL A 41 -1.70 -13.85 3.11
N HIS A 42 -2.71 -13.02 2.88
CA HIS A 42 -4.07 -13.50 2.71
C HIS A 42 -4.85 -12.69 1.68
N GLN A 43 -5.58 -13.39 0.82
CA GLN A 43 -6.56 -12.79 -0.08
C GLN A 43 -7.92 -12.75 0.61
N VAL A 44 -8.55 -11.59 0.61
CA VAL A 44 -9.85 -11.34 1.24
C VAL A 44 -10.94 -11.04 0.23
N ALA A 45 -12.19 -10.96 0.68
CA ALA A 45 -13.37 -10.78 -0.18
C ALA A 45 -13.72 -9.31 -0.46
N SER A 46 -13.09 -8.35 0.23
CA SER A 46 -13.32 -6.92 0.01
C SER A 46 -12.19 -6.05 0.57
N GLU A 47 -12.10 -4.81 0.11
CA GLU A 47 -11.17 -3.81 0.63
C GLU A 47 -11.50 -3.39 2.07
N ILE A 48 -12.77 -3.45 2.47
CA ILE A 48 -13.19 -3.20 3.86
C ILE A 48 -12.60 -4.27 4.79
N GLU A 49 -12.61 -5.52 4.36
CA GLU A 49 -11.98 -6.60 5.09
C GLU A 49 -10.46 -6.43 5.14
N ALA A 50 -9.84 -6.05 4.01
CA ALA A 50 -8.40 -5.84 3.92
C ALA A 50 -7.91 -4.76 4.91
N ILE A 51 -8.54 -3.58 4.93
CA ILE A 51 -8.12 -2.49 5.83
C ILE A 51 -8.30 -2.88 7.30
N ASN A 52 -9.40 -3.53 7.66
CA ASN A 52 -9.64 -3.97 9.03
C ASN A 52 -8.68 -5.08 9.48
N ALA A 53 -8.28 -5.97 8.58
CA ALA A 53 -7.31 -7.01 8.87
C ALA A 53 -5.91 -6.43 9.15
N ILE A 54 -5.44 -5.47 8.32
CA ILE A 54 -4.14 -4.81 8.55
C ILE A 54 -4.16 -3.87 9.76
N LEU A 55 -5.31 -3.26 10.09
CA LEU A 55 -5.52 -2.54 11.34
C LEU A 55 -5.30 -3.45 12.56
N GLY A 56 -5.95 -4.61 12.56
CA GLY A 56 -5.79 -5.60 13.62
C GLY A 56 -4.36 -6.10 13.75
N ALA A 57 -3.68 -6.33 12.62
CA ALA A 57 -2.28 -6.74 12.58
C ALA A 57 -1.35 -5.64 13.13
N GLY A 58 -1.52 -4.38 12.70
CA GLY A 58 -0.77 -3.23 13.20
C GLY A 58 -0.99 -3.01 14.70
N PHE A 59 -2.23 -3.11 15.17
CA PHE A 59 -2.54 -3.05 16.60
C PHE A 59 -1.87 -4.18 17.41
N ALA A 60 -1.69 -5.35 16.80
CA ALA A 60 -0.95 -6.47 17.38
C ALA A 60 0.58 -6.36 17.24
N GLY A 61 1.11 -5.25 16.75
CA GLY A 61 2.53 -4.99 16.60
C GLY A 61 3.17 -5.61 15.36
N LYS A 62 2.38 -5.93 14.32
CA LYS A 62 2.88 -6.44 13.04
C LYS A 62 3.02 -5.33 12.01
N LYS A 63 4.15 -5.28 11.31
CA LYS A 63 4.30 -4.42 10.14
C LYS A 63 3.36 -4.89 9.04
N SER A 64 2.33 -4.11 8.74
CA SER A 64 1.20 -4.53 7.91
C SER A 64 0.98 -3.63 6.71
N MET A 65 0.52 -4.24 5.61
CA MET A 65 0.29 -3.54 4.35
C MET A 65 -0.88 -4.13 3.57
N THR A 66 -1.59 -3.28 2.83
CA THR A 66 -2.53 -3.67 1.77
C THR A 66 -2.27 -2.86 0.51
N ALA A 67 -2.77 -3.34 -0.63
CA ALA A 67 -2.74 -2.61 -1.89
C ALA A 67 -4.10 -2.67 -2.58
N THR A 68 -4.50 -1.55 -3.17
CA THR A 68 -5.77 -1.37 -3.87
C THR A 68 -5.63 -0.36 -5.02
N ALA A 69 -6.73 0.04 -5.62
CA ALA A 69 -6.86 1.15 -6.56
C ALA A 69 -7.95 2.11 -6.07
N GLY A 70 -8.08 3.28 -6.68
CA GLY A 70 -8.99 4.34 -6.27
C GLY A 70 -10.36 3.92 -5.73
N PRO A 71 -11.14 3.05 -6.43
CA PRO A 71 -12.44 2.63 -5.91
C PRO A 71 -12.34 1.84 -4.59
N GLY A 72 -11.34 0.99 -4.43
CA GLY A 72 -11.12 0.28 -3.19
C GLY A 72 -10.55 1.16 -2.09
N PHE A 73 -9.70 2.13 -2.45
CA PHE A 73 -9.20 3.13 -1.50
C PHE A 73 -10.34 3.93 -0.86
N SER A 74 -11.36 4.31 -1.65
CA SER A 74 -12.55 4.97 -1.13
C SER A 74 -13.30 4.15 -0.08
N LEU A 75 -13.30 2.81 -0.18
CA LEU A 75 -13.91 1.93 0.81
C LEU A 75 -13.10 1.80 2.11
N MET A 76 -11.84 2.23 2.11
CA MET A 76 -10.94 2.14 3.26
C MET A 76 -10.97 3.39 4.16
N SER A 77 -11.72 4.44 3.79
CA SER A 77 -11.71 5.75 4.46
C SER A 77 -11.90 5.67 5.97
N GLU A 78 -12.88 4.91 6.45
CA GLU A 78 -13.15 4.77 7.89
C GLU A 78 -12.01 4.05 8.62
N GLY A 79 -11.47 2.97 8.03
CA GLY A 79 -10.33 2.26 8.58
C GLY A 79 -9.07 3.12 8.68
N LEU A 80 -8.82 3.98 7.68
CA LEU A 80 -7.72 4.95 7.70
C LEU A 80 -7.93 6.00 8.80
N GLY A 81 -9.15 6.47 8.99
CA GLY A 81 -9.51 7.37 10.09
C GLY A 81 -9.25 6.74 11.46
N LEU A 82 -9.62 5.47 11.64
CA LEU A 82 -9.36 4.72 12.87
C LEU A 82 -7.85 4.53 13.09
N ALA A 83 -7.09 4.16 12.04
CA ALA A 83 -5.63 4.02 12.13
C ALA A 83 -4.96 5.31 12.60
N TRP A 84 -5.40 6.44 12.07
CA TRP A 84 -4.92 7.77 12.51
C TRP A 84 -5.23 8.06 13.96
N MET A 85 -6.48 7.88 14.38
CA MET A 85 -6.93 8.17 15.74
C MET A 85 -6.30 7.28 16.80
N ALA A 86 -6.04 6.02 16.45
CA ALA A 86 -5.50 5.01 17.37
C ALA A 86 -3.98 4.86 17.27
N GLU A 87 -3.31 5.70 16.45
CA GLU A 87 -1.85 5.66 16.22
C GLU A 87 -1.35 4.27 15.80
N ILE A 88 -2.09 3.63 14.87
CA ILE A 88 -1.77 2.28 14.38
C ILE A 88 -0.92 2.38 13.11
N PRO A 89 0.32 1.86 13.13
CA PRO A 89 1.19 1.84 11.95
C PRO A 89 0.67 0.84 10.92
N LEU A 90 0.48 1.31 9.69
CA LEU A 90 0.12 0.47 8.55
C LEU A 90 0.45 1.18 7.22
N VAL A 91 0.53 0.43 6.14
CA VAL A 91 0.75 0.98 4.79
C VAL A 91 -0.43 0.63 3.88
N VAL A 92 -0.97 1.62 3.20
CA VAL A 92 -1.94 1.42 2.11
C VAL A 92 -1.32 1.89 0.80
N VAL A 93 -1.24 0.99 -0.17
CA VAL A 93 -0.80 1.30 -1.53
C VAL A 93 -2.04 1.57 -2.39
N ASP A 94 -2.14 2.77 -2.95
CA ASP A 94 -3.10 3.09 -3.98
C ASP A 94 -2.41 3.10 -5.34
N VAL A 95 -2.79 2.16 -6.22
CA VAL A 95 -2.30 2.10 -7.59
C VAL A 95 -3.36 2.69 -8.50
N GLN A 96 -3.22 3.98 -8.81
CA GLN A 96 -4.20 4.77 -9.56
C GLN A 96 -4.52 4.17 -10.93
N ARG A 97 -5.78 4.26 -11.31
CA ARG A 97 -6.30 3.88 -12.62
C ARG A 97 -7.42 4.80 -13.05
N GLY A 98 -7.87 4.71 -14.31
CA GLY A 98 -8.97 5.53 -14.81
C GLY A 98 -10.24 5.42 -13.97
N GLY A 99 -10.78 6.56 -13.55
CA GLY A 99 -12.04 6.73 -12.79
C GLY A 99 -13.16 7.33 -13.64
N PRO A 100 -14.27 7.78 -13.03
CA PRO A 100 -14.71 7.56 -11.65
C PRO A 100 -15.31 6.17 -11.39
N ALA A 101 -15.67 5.87 -10.14
CA ALA A 101 -16.24 4.61 -9.66
C ALA A 101 -15.32 3.41 -9.96
N THR A 102 -15.87 2.28 -10.39
CA THR A 102 -15.05 1.13 -10.81
C THR A 102 -14.12 1.46 -11.99
N GLY A 103 -14.50 2.45 -12.79
CA GLY A 103 -13.67 3.11 -13.78
C GLY A 103 -13.17 2.22 -14.91
N LEU A 104 -11.95 2.51 -15.34
CA LEU A 104 -11.27 1.85 -16.46
C LEU A 104 -10.04 1.10 -15.94
N PRO A 105 -10.14 -0.19 -15.57
CA PRO A 105 -9.10 -0.94 -14.86
C PRO A 105 -7.74 -0.99 -15.54
N THR A 106 -7.70 -0.79 -16.86
CA THR A 106 -6.48 -0.88 -17.69
C THR A 106 -6.09 0.44 -18.34
N LYS A 107 -6.58 1.56 -17.81
CA LYS A 107 -6.24 2.90 -18.31
C LYS A 107 -5.51 3.71 -17.26
N SER A 108 -4.42 4.35 -17.69
CA SER A 108 -3.64 5.26 -16.85
C SER A 108 -4.42 6.53 -16.55
N GLU A 109 -4.47 6.91 -15.30
CA GLU A 109 -4.95 8.19 -14.82
C GLU A 109 -4.29 8.46 -13.46
N GLN A 110 -4.11 9.72 -13.10
CA GLN A 110 -3.53 10.17 -11.83
C GLN A 110 -4.47 11.17 -11.17
N SER A 111 -5.62 10.68 -10.69
CA SER A 111 -6.70 11.52 -10.12
C SER A 111 -6.88 11.35 -8.60
N ASP A 112 -6.16 10.41 -7.97
CA ASP A 112 -6.43 10.01 -6.58
C ASP A 112 -5.62 10.79 -5.52
N LEU A 113 -4.74 11.72 -5.95
CA LEU A 113 -3.87 12.47 -5.03
C LEU A 113 -4.66 13.20 -3.93
N TYR A 114 -5.73 13.91 -4.29
CA TYR A 114 -6.52 14.63 -3.28
C TYR A 114 -7.24 13.68 -2.33
N THR A 115 -7.71 12.54 -2.83
CA THR A 115 -8.32 11.49 -2.01
C THR A 115 -7.31 10.90 -1.03
N CYS A 116 -6.05 10.69 -1.48
CA CYS A 116 -4.96 10.24 -0.61
C CYS A 116 -4.56 11.28 0.44
N MET A 117 -4.59 12.57 0.08
CA MET A 117 -4.26 13.66 1.02
C MET A 117 -5.37 13.93 2.03
N HIS A 118 -6.61 13.59 1.70
CA HIS A 118 -7.80 13.78 2.53
C HIS A 118 -8.62 12.49 2.56
N PRO A 119 -8.09 11.39 3.13
CA PRO A 119 -8.64 10.05 2.93
C PRO A 119 -9.89 9.76 3.76
N ALA A 120 -10.21 10.58 4.76
CA ALA A 120 -11.36 10.38 5.64
C ALA A 120 -11.94 11.72 6.08
N HIS A 121 -13.14 11.66 6.72
CA HIS A 121 -13.72 12.83 7.37
C HIS A 121 -12.89 13.26 8.59
N GLY A 122 -13.09 14.49 9.04
CA GLY A 122 -12.35 15.06 10.15
C GLY A 122 -11.03 15.71 9.74
N ASP A 123 -10.27 16.18 10.71
CA ASP A 123 -8.98 16.84 10.51
C ASP A 123 -7.85 15.79 10.58
N ILE A 124 -7.60 15.14 9.47
CA ILE A 124 -6.65 14.04 9.33
C ILE A 124 -5.60 14.39 8.27
N LYS A 125 -4.34 14.07 8.55
CA LYS A 125 -3.23 14.21 7.60
C LYS A 125 -2.31 13.00 7.68
N MET A 126 -2.02 12.41 6.54
CA MET A 126 -1.14 11.24 6.42
C MET A 126 0.00 11.53 5.46
N PRO A 127 1.19 10.95 5.67
CA PRO A 127 2.23 10.96 4.66
C PRO A 127 1.76 10.26 3.39
N VAL A 128 1.99 10.90 2.24
CA VAL A 128 1.76 10.31 0.92
C VAL A 128 3.08 10.27 0.18
N LEU A 129 3.55 9.08 -0.18
CA LEU A 129 4.76 8.85 -0.96
C LEU A 129 4.36 8.51 -2.40
N ALA A 130 4.92 9.20 -3.38
CA ALA A 130 4.60 9.01 -4.80
C ALA A 130 5.87 8.77 -5.62
N PRO A 131 6.32 7.51 -5.78
CA PRO A 131 7.47 7.19 -6.62
C PRO A 131 7.16 7.40 -8.10
N GLY A 132 8.11 7.94 -8.86
CA GLY A 132 7.99 8.16 -10.31
C GLY A 132 8.77 7.18 -11.18
N THR A 133 9.61 6.31 -10.59
CA THR A 133 10.42 5.32 -11.30
C THR A 133 10.33 3.95 -10.62
N VAL A 134 10.74 2.89 -11.33
CA VAL A 134 10.79 1.53 -10.74
C VAL A 134 11.83 1.46 -9.61
N GLU A 135 12.94 2.18 -9.72
CA GLU A 135 13.94 2.26 -8.65
C GLU A 135 13.35 2.94 -7.41
N GLU A 136 12.70 4.09 -7.59
CA GLU A 136 12.02 4.79 -6.49
C GLU A 136 10.92 3.95 -5.83
N CYS A 137 10.24 3.07 -6.59
CA CYS A 137 9.26 2.15 -6.01
C CYS A 137 9.88 1.25 -4.94
N PHE A 138 11.12 0.79 -5.13
CA PHE A 138 11.80 -0.02 -4.12
C PHE A 138 12.02 0.77 -2.83
N TYR A 139 12.60 1.95 -2.95
CA TYR A 139 12.89 2.80 -1.77
C TYR A 139 11.61 3.31 -1.10
N ALA A 140 10.59 3.69 -1.88
CA ALA A 140 9.30 4.10 -1.34
C ALA A 140 8.59 2.96 -0.59
N GLY A 141 8.71 1.73 -1.08
CA GLY A 141 8.20 0.55 -0.38
C GLY A 141 8.86 0.36 0.99
N ALA A 142 10.19 0.45 1.07
CA ALA A 142 10.92 0.37 2.33
C ALA A 142 10.61 1.57 3.24
N LEU A 143 10.61 2.77 2.68
CA LEU A 143 10.39 4.01 3.43
C LEU A 143 8.98 4.06 4.04
N SER A 144 7.95 3.61 3.30
CA SER A 144 6.58 3.60 3.79
C SER A 144 6.41 2.74 5.06
N VAL A 145 7.01 1.56 5.08
CA VAL A 145 7.00 0.67 6.26
C VAL A 145 7.76 1.31 7.42
N ASN A 146 8.95 1.87 7.17
CA ASN A 146 9.75 2.52 8.20
C ASN A 146 9.09 3.79 8.75
N TRP A 147 8.40 4.56 7.92
CA TRP A 147 7.68 5.75 8.37
C TRP A 147 6.43 5.41 9.18
N ALA A 148 5.68 4.39 8.78
CA ALA A 148 4.54 3.93 9.56
C ALA A 148 4.97 3.58 11.00
N GLU A 149 6.04 2.81 11.15
CA GLU A 149 6.61 2.44 12.45
C GLU A 149 7.20 3.66 13.20
N ARG A 150 7.93 4.51 12.50
CA ARG A 150 8.60 5.66 13.14
C ARG A 150 7.62 6.70 13.67
N TYR A 151 6.57 6.98 12.90
CA TYR A 151 5.59 8.02 13.21
C TYR A 151 4.31 7.49 13.83
N GLN A 152 4.20 6.16 14.00
CA GLN A 152 3.06 5.46 14.61
C GLN A 152 1.74 5.90 13.97
N GLY A 153 1.61 5.63 12.68
CA GLY A 153 0.40 5.98 11.94
C GLY A 153 0.40 5.46 10.51
N PRO A 154 -0.72 5.62 9.81
CA PRO A 154 -0.84 5.14 8.44
C PRO A 154 0.02 5.96 7.48
N VAL A 155 0.61 5.26 6.50
CA VAL A 155 1.33 5.85 5.36
C VAL A 155 0.66 5.38 4.07
N ILE A 156 0.41 6.33 3.16
CA ILE A 156 -0.12 6.04 1.84
C ILE A 156 1.02 6.04 0.82
N LEU A 157 1.09 5.01 0.00
CA LEU A 157 1.99 4.94 -1.12
C LEU A 157 1.16 5.02 -2.42
N LEU A 158 1.28 6.14 -3.12
CA LEU A 158 0.52 6.46 -4.31
C LEU A 158 1.34 6.11 -5.55
N SER A 159 0.91 5.10 -6.29
CA SER A 159 1.48 4.69 -7.56
C SER A 159 0.45 4.85 -8.68
N GLU A 160 0.74 4.39 -9.89
CA GLU A 160 -0.18 4.47 -11.01
C GLU A 160 0.00 3.29 -11.98
N PHE A 161 -0.99 3.10 -12.86
CA PHE A 161 -1.07 1.95 -13.78
C PHE A 161 0.19 1.81 -14.67
N GLY A 162 0.64 2.89 -15.30
CA GLY A 162 1.78 2.83 -16.23
C GLY A 162 3.08 2.44 -15.53
N LEU A 163 3.29 2.90 -14.29
CA LEU A 163 4.44 2.51 -13.48
C LEU A 163 4.32 1.06 -12.99
N ALA A 164 3.11 0.59 -12.67
CA ALA A 164 2.86 -0.78 -12.23
C ALA A 164 3.17 -1.83 -13.32
N GLU A 165 2.92 -1.48 -14.59
CA GLU A 165 3.16 -2.35 -15.77
C GLU A 165 4.56 -2.16 -16.37
N ARG A 166 5.34 -1.18 -15.89
CA ARG A 166 6.65 -0.84 -16.45
C ARG A 166 7.75 -1.76 -15.93
N GLY A 167 8.61 -2.21 -16.83
CA GLY A 167 9.87 -2.88 -16.52
C GLY A 167 11.07 -1.98 -16.81
N GLU A 168 12.01 -1.88 -15.88
CA GLU A 168 13.26 -1.13 -16.04
C GLU A 168 14.46 -1.93 -15.54
N ASN A 169 15.61 -1.69 -16.15
CA ASN A 169 16.90 -2.12 -15.60
C ASN A 169 17.34 -1.08 -14.56
N ILE A 170 17.37 -1.49 -13.30
CA ILE A 170 17.82 -0.64 -12.20
C ILE A 170 19.12 -1.18 -11.61
N ARG A 171 19.88 -0.34 -10.92
CA ARG A 171 21.00 -0.79 -10.09
C ARG A 171 20.45 -1.68 -8.97
N ARG A 172 21.27 -2.62 -8.50
CA ARG A 172 20.89 -3.40 -7.32
C ARG A 172 20.67 -2.43 -6.16
N PRO A 173 19.45 -2.38 -5.58
CA PRO A 173 19.18 -1.49 -4.48
C PRO A 173 19.99 -1.84 -3.24
N GLU A 174 20.45 -0.83 -2.52
CA GLU A 174 21.12 -0.97 -1.23
C GLU A 174 20.27 -0.25 -0.18
N LEU A 175 19.94 -0.95 0.89
CA LEU A 175 19.39 -0.34 2.09
C LEU A 175 20.57 -0.06 3.02
N SER A 176 20.92 1.21 3.19
CA SER A 176 21.78 1.63 4.29
C SER A 176 20.95 1.58 5.58
N ASP A 177 21.51 1.07 6.64
CA ASP A 177 20.95 0.97 7.98
C ASP A 177 20.36 2.32 8.50
#